data_37e94b7d24d866492f7704461a3d590a
#
_entry.id   37e94b7d24d866492f7704461a3d590a
#
_cell.length_a   1.000
_cell.length_b   1.000
_cell.length_c   1.000
_cell.angle_alpha   90.00
_cell.angle_beta   90.00
_cell.angle_gamma   90.00
#
_symmetry.space_group_name_H-M   'P 1'
#
loop_
_entity.id
_entity.type
_entity.pdbx_description
1 polymer ?
#
loop_
_entity_poly.entity_id
_entity_poly.type
_entity_poly.pdbx_seq_one_letter_code
_entity_poly.pdbx_strand_id
1 'polypeptide(L)' 'MEVKKFYRTQREVASVINDIIDEYWADNLTDEELEENIIMVYKNNQRKIIKNDDFTTILKQQCGKNRLTVVANIINKS' A
#
# COMPACT_ATOMS: atom_id res chain seq x y z
N MET A 1 3.19 -3.59 -14.31
CA MET A 1 2.38 -2.56 -13.58
C MET A 1 3.24 -1.34 -13.33
N GLU A 2 2.73 -0.17 -13.67
CA GLU A 2 3.45 1.08 -13.47
C GLU A 2 2.89 1.81 -12.26
N VAL A 3 3.76 2.11 -11.27
CA VAL A 3 3.38 2.71 -10.00
C VAL A 3 4.15 4.01 -9.81
N LYS A 4 3.42 5.10 -9.59
CA LYS A 4 4.02 6.40 -9.31
C LYS A 4 4.56 6.45 -7.88
N LYS A 5 5.48 7.38 -7.63
CA LYS A 5 6.04 7.58 -6.29
C LYS A 5 5.11 8.41 -5.39
N PHE A 6 4.50 9.47 -5.92
CA PHE A 6 3.72 10.43 -5.15
C PHE A 6 2.27 10.48 -5.61
N TYR A 7 1.37 10.65 -4.65
CA TYR A 7 -0.06 10.76 -4.88
C TYR A 7 -0.61 11.98 -4.12
N ARG A 8 -1.64 12.61 -4.66
CA ARG A 8 -2.21 13.82 -4.10
C ARG A 8 -3.02 13.59 -2.83
N THR A 9 -3.79 12.51 -2.81
CA THR A 9 -4.77 12.27 -1.76
C THR A 9 -4.58 10.92 -1.11
N GLN A 10 -5.14 10.77 0.10
CA GLN A 10 -5.18 9.48 0.77
C GLN A 10 -5.95 8.45 -0.04
N ARG A 11 -7.02 8.87 -0.72
CA ARG A 11 -7.81 7.97 -1.56
C ARG A 11 -7.01 7.40 -2.72
N GLU A 12 -6.21 8.24 -3.36
CA GLU A 12 -5.34 7.78 -4.46
C GLU A 12 -4.30 6.79 -3.96
N VAL A 13 -3.72 7.04 -2.78
CA VAL A 13 -2.76 6.10 -2.17
C VAL A 13 -3.46 4.77 -1.88
N ALA A 14 -4.65 4.81 -1.29
CA ALA A 14 -5.40 3.59 -1.01
C ALA A 14 -5.72 2.82 -2.29
N SER A 15 -6.10 3.52 -3.34
CA SER A 15 -6.42 2.92 -4.63
C SER A 15 -5.21 2.20 -5.23
N VAL A 16 -4.05 2.83 -5.23
CA VAL A 16 -2.85 2.19 -5.78
C VAL A 16 -2.40 1.01 -4.94
N ILE A 17 -2.52 1.09 -3.62
CA ILE A 17 -2.21 -0.05 -2.74
C ILE A 17 -3.12 -1.23 -3.08
N ASN A 18 -4.42 -0.98 -3.24
CA ASN A 18 -5.36 -2.03 -3.62
C ASN A 18 -5.00 -2.66 -4.95
N ASP A 19 -4.65 -1.83 -5.95
CA ASP A 19 -4.27 -2.32 -7.28
C ASP A 19 -3.02 -3.21 -7.22
N ILE A 20 -2.01 -2.80 -6.45
CA ILE A 20 -0.78 -3.58 -6.30
C ILE A 20 -1.08 -4.94 -5.67
N ILE A 21 -1.85 -4.95 -4.59
CA ILE A 21 -2.15 -6.18 -3.86
C ILE A 21 -3.06 -7.09 -4.68
N ASP A 22 -4.05 -6.53 -5.37
CA ASP A 22 -4.96 -7.30 -6.21
C ASP A 22 -4.21 -7.94 -7.39
N GLU A 23 -3.24 -7.23 -7.99
CA GLU A 23 -2.39 -7.80 -9.04
C GLU A 23 -1.52 -8.93 -8.48
N TYR A 24 -1.00 -8.78 -7.27
CA TYR A 24 -0.25 -9.84 -6.62
C TYR A 24 -1.14 -11.07 -6.36
N TRP A 25 -2.34 -10.87 -5.85
CA TRP A 25 -3.27 -11.98 -5.60
C TRP A 25 -3.73 -12.67 -6.88
N ALA A 26 -3.71 -11.96 -8.00
CA ALA A 26 -4.02 -12.52 -9.31
C ALA A 26 -2.80 -13.18 -9.98
N ASP A 27 -1.69 -13.34 -9.25
CA ASP A 27 -0.44 -13.91 -9.73
C ASP A 27 0.25 -13.11 -10.84
N ASN A 28 -0.03 -11.80 -10.92
CA ASN A 28 0.58 -10.92 -11.91
C ASN A 28 1.84 -10.20 -11.40
N LEU A 29 2.14 -10.33 -10.11
CA LEU A 29 3.35 -9.78 -9.50
C LEU A 29 4.05 -10.84 -8.67
N THR A 30 5.39 -10.80 -8.65
CA THR A 30 6.18 -11.64 -7.75
C THR A 30 6.17 -11.05 -6.34
N ASP A 31 6.61 -11.85 -5.34
CA ASP A 31 6.77 -11.36 -3.97
C ASP A 31 7.68 -10.14 -3.92
N GLU A 32 8.77 -10.17 -4.68
CA GLU A 32 9.71 -9.05 -4.72
C GLU A 32 9.09 -7.79 -5.30
N GLU A 33 8.34 -7.92 -6.40
CA GLU A 33 7.65 -6.79 -7.01
C GLU A 33 6.59 -6.19 -6.07
N LEU A 34 5.84 -7.04 -5.38
CA LEU A 34 4.88 -6.58 -4.37
C LEU A 34 5.58 -5.74 -3.31
N GLU A 35 6.63 -6.28 -2.70
CA GLU A 35 7.37 -5.59 -1.64
C GLU A 35 7.97 -4.28 -2.11
N GLU A 36 8.63 -4.28 -3.27
CA GLU A 36 9.24 -3.08 -3.83
C GLU A 36 8.21 -1.97 -4.06
N ASN A 37 7.08 -2.32 -4.66
CA ASN A 37 6.03 -1.34 -4.97
C ASN A 37 5.39 -0.78 -3.69
N ILE A 38 5.06 -1.63 -2.74
CA ILE A 38 4.46 -1.20 -1.47
C ILE A 38 5.43 -0.31 -0.69
N ILE A 39 6.70 -0.71 -0.60
CA ILE A 39 7.71 0.08 0.12
C ILE A 39 7.90 1.44 -0.54
N MET A 40 7.97 1.48 -1.86
CA MET A 40 8.11 2.74 -2.61
C MET A 40 6.95 3.69 -2.32
N VAL A 41 5.72 3.20 -2.41
CA VAL A 41 4.53 4.01 -2.11
C VAL A 41 4.53 4.46 -0.65
N TYR A 42 4.87 3.57 0.27
CA TYR A 42 4.93 3.90 1.69
C TYR A 42 5.96 4.99 1.98
N LYS A 43 7.19 4.82 1.51
CA LYS A 43 8.27 5.78 1.79
C LYS A 43 7.97 7.18 1.28
N ASN A 44 7.28 7.28 0.17
CA ASN A 44 6.99 8.58 -0.46
C ASN A 44 5.66 9.20 -0.03
N ASN A 45 4.85 8.48 0.76
CA ASN A 45 3.50 8.92 1.15
C ASN A 45 3.17 8.57 2.60
N GLN A 46 4.15 8.55 3.48
CA GLN A 46 3.98 8.05 4.85
C GLN A 46 2.83 8.71 5.60
N ARG A 47 2.71 10.04 5.49
CA ARG A 47 1.66 10.79 6.22
C ARG A 47 0.25 10.46 5.75
N LYS A 48 0.13 9.98 4.51
CA LYS A 48 -1.16 9.56 3.96
C LYS A 48 -1.53 8.14 4.35
N ILE A 49 -0.55 7.37 4.79
CA ILE A 49 -0.74 5.95 5.12
C ILE A 49 -0.83 5.73 6.63
N ILE A 50 0.11 6.32 7.40
CA ILE A 50 0.19 6.15 8.84
C ILE A 50 0.01 7.48 9.55
N LYS A 51 -0.81 7.49 10.59
CA LYS A 51 -1.01 8.64 11.48
C LYS A 51 -1.23 8.12 12.89
N ASN A 52 -0.47 8.68 13.86
CA ASN A 52 -0.55 8.28 15.26
C ASN A 52 -0.33 6.76 15.44
N ASP A 53 0.69 6.23 14.76
CA ASP A 53 1.08 4.81 14.83
C ASP A 53 0.03 3.83 14.31
N ASP A 54 -0.92 4.30 13.50
CA ASP A 54 -1.96 3.46 12.92
C ASP A 54 -2.24 3.89 11.48
N PHE A 55 -2.87 3.02 10.72
CA PHE A 55 -3.32 3.37 9.38
C PHE A 55 -4.36 4.48 9.46
N THR A 56 -4.33 5.37 8.47
CA THR A 56 -5.34 6.43 8.39
C THR A 56 -6.73 5.83 8.16
N THR A 57 -7.77 6.58 8.56
CA THR A 57 -9.15 6.13 8.42
C THR A 57 -9.49 5.82 6.96
N ILE A 58 -9.02 6.65 6.03
CA ILE A 58 -9.28 6.41 4.59
C ILE A 58 -8.66 5.08 4.14
N LEU A 59 -7.44 4.78 4.57
CA LEU A 59 -6.81 3.50 4.25
C LEU A 59 -7.62 2.33 4.80
N LYS A 60 -8.08 2.43 6.03
CA LYS A 60 -8.90 1.38 6.65
C LYS A 60 -10.19 1.14 5.88
N GLN A 61 -10.86 2.21 5.47
CA GLN A 61 -12.12 2.12 4.74
C GLN A 61 -11.96 1.60 3.32
N GLN A 62 -10.92 2.04 2.61
CA GLN A 62 -10.75 1.73 1.19
C GLN A 62 -10.01 0.42 0.95
N CYS A 63 -9.06 0.06 1.80
CA CYS A 63 -8.26 -1.16 1.61
C CYS A 63 -8.82 -2.37 2.32
N GLY A 64 -9.36 -2.17 3.51
CA GLY A 64 -9.87 -3.26 4.35
C GLY A 64 -8.76 -4.00 5.09
N LYS A 65 -9.17 -4.85 6.02
CA LYS A 65 -8.27 -5.54 6.94
C LYS A 65 -7.25 -6.45 6.24
N ASN A 66 -7.69 -7.23 5.26
CA ASN A 66 -6.81 -8.20 4.61
C ASN A 66 -5.67 -7.54 3.86
N ARG A 67 -5.97 -6.50 3.08
CA ARG A 67 -4.94 -5.76 2.36
C ARG A 67 -4.01 -5.02 3.31
N LEU A 68 -4.53 -4.41 4.36
CA LEU A 68 -3.70 -3.69 5.32
C LEU A 68 -2.80 -4.62 6.12
N THR A 69 -3.21 -5.86 6.35
CA THR A 69 -2.34 -6.87 6.96
C THR A 69 -1.12 -7.13 6.08
N VAL A 70 -1.32 -7.23 4.77
CA VAL A 70 -0.20 -7.40 3.82
C VAL A 70 0.73 -6.18 3.89
N VAL A 71 0.17 -4.98 3.86
CA VAL A 71 0.96 -3.75 3.94
C VAL A 71 1.75 -3.69 5.24
N ALA A 72 1.12 -3.97 6.37
CA ALA A 72 1.77 -3.94 7.69
C ALA A 72 2.94 -4.93 7.75
N ASN A 73 2.75 -6.13 7.23
CA ASN A 73 3.82 -7.14 7.22
C ASN A 73 5.02 -6.68 6.39
N ILE A 74 4.77 -6.07 5.23
CA ILE A 74 5.84 -5.57 4.36
C ILE A 74 6.58 -4.42 5.04
N ILE A 75 5.87 -3.46 5.59
CA ILE A 75 6.46 -2.30 6.26
C ILE A 75 7.31 -2.76 7.45
N ASN A 76 6.83 -3.71 8.23
CA ASN A 76 7.54 -4.18 9.43
C ASN A 76 8.78 -5.00 9.10
N LYS A 77 8.86 -5.59 7.91
CA LYS A 77 10.04 -6.32 7.45
C LYS A 77 11.17 -5.40 6.98
N SER A 78 10.82 -4.21 6.49
CA SER A 78 11.81 -3.34 5.83
C SER A 78 12.58 -2.41 6.78
#